data_68a2cc46926bfc431c279ac93f761873
#
_entry.id   68a2cc46926bfc431c279ac93f761873
#
_cell.length_a   1.000
_cell.length_b   1.000
_cell.length_c   1.000
_cell.angle_alpha   90.00
_cell.angle_beta   90.00
_cell.angle_gamma   90.00
#
_symmetry.space_group_name_H-M   'P 1'
#
loop_
_entity.id
_entity.type
_entity.pdbx_description
1 polymer ?
#
loop_
_entity_poly.entity_id
_entity_poly.type
_entity_poly.pdbx_seq_one_letter_code
_entity_poly.pdbx_strand_id
1 'polypeptide(L)'
;MPSELNSFGTATTLELSAIVIRLLIAMVCGACIGLEREWRSHAAGLRTHILVCLSAAIVAILTIEIAHHGAFDREEIRLDPLRLVEAVTAGVAFLAAGMIVFNKGEVKGLTTGAGLWFAGSIGLSCGLGFWQIGLIASGFALGVLWLLRLIENRLPLPPERD
;
A
#
# COMPACT_ATOMS: atom_id res chain seq x y z
N MET A 1 -2.14 -44.03 -7.51
CA MET A 1 -2.70 -43.05 -6.61
C MET A 1 -1.60 -42.12 -6.09
N PRO A 2 -1.27 -41.05 -6.81
CA PRO A 2 -0.64 -39.87 -6.22
C PRO A 2 -1.20 -38.55 -6.78
N SER A 3 -2.41 -38.50 -7.34
CA SER A 3 -2.93 -37.32 -8.03
C SER A 3 -3.80 -36.41 -7.17
N GLU A 4 -4.19 -36.83 -5.99
CA GLU A 4 -5.14 -36.07 -5.15
C GLU A 4 -4.45 -35.01 -4.25
N LEU A 5 -3.17 -35.21 -3.92
CA LEU A 5 -2.41 -34.24 -3.10
C LEU A 5 -1.93 -33.03 -3.90
N ASN A 6 -1.85 -33.12 -5.24
CA ASN A 6 -1.47 -32.00 -6.10
C ASN A 6 -2.60 -30.99 -6.35
N SER A 7 -3.83 -31.27 -5.92
CA SER A 7 -4.95 -30.34 -6.05
C SER A 7 -5.03 -29.30 -4.93
N PHE A 8 -4.20 -29.41 -3.91
CA PHE A 8 -4.28 -28.55 -2.71
C PHE A 8 -3.51 -27.23 -2.83
N GLY A 9 -2.82 -27.00 -3.93
CA GLY A 9 -2.15 -25.72 -4.19
C GLY A 9 -1.43 -25.71 -5.53
N THR A 10 -1.41 -24.57 -6.17
CA THR A 10 -0.57 -24.30 -7.34
C THR A 10 0.81 -23.87 -6.87
N ALA A 11 1.86 -24.40 -7.49
CA ALA A 11 3.21 -23.91 -7.25
C ALA A 11 3.31 -22.45 -7.71
N THR A 12 3.87 -21.59 -6.88
CA THR A 12 4.11 -20.19 -7.21
C THR A 12 5.27 -20.09 -8.22
N THR A 13 5.18 -19.17 -9.16
CA THR A 13 6.25 -18.83 -10.10
C THR A 13 7.39 -18.09 -9.39
N LEU A 14 7.02 -17.23 -8.46
CA LEU A 14 7.99 -16.56 -7.58
C LEU A 14 8.45 -17.51 -6.48
N GLU A 15 9.73 -17.49 -6.15
CA GLU A 15 10.23 -18.19 -4.97
C GLU A 15 9.55 -17.68 -3.70
N LEU A 16 9.22 -18.59 -2.78
CA LEU A 16 8.58 -18.26 -1.52
C LEU A 16 9.39 -17.21 -0.72
N SER A 17 10.72 -17.30 -0.76
CA SER A 17 11.64 -16.32 -0.17
C SER A 17 11.42 -14.92 -0.72
N ALA A 18 11.25 -14.78 -2.03
CA ALA A 18 11.00 -13.49 -2.68
C ALA A 18 9.63 -12.92 -2.29
N ILE A 19 8.59 -13.76 -2.23
CA ILE A 19 7.27 -13.35 -1.77
C ILE A 19 7.34 -12.81 -0.33
N VAL A 20 7.96 -13.56 0.57
CA VAL A 20 8.10 -13.16 1.98
C VAL A 20 8.88 -11.86 2.12
N ILE A 21 10.00 -11.72 1.42
CA ILE A 21 10.81 -10.49 1.47
C ILE A 21 10.02 -9.27 0.96
N ARG A 22 9.30 -9.39 -0.15
CA ARG A 22 8.47 -8.30 -0.69
C ARG A 22 7.39 -7.85 0.30
N LEU A 23 6.72 -8.81 0.93
CA LEU A 23 5.70 -8.54 1.95
C LEU A 23 6.30 -7.93 3.21
N LEU A 24 7.46 -8.39 3.66
CA LEU A 24 8.17 -7.81 4.81
C LEU A 24 8.59 -6.36 4.54
N ILE A 25 9.12 -6.06 3.36
CA ILE A 25 9.48 -4.68 2.99
C ILE A 25 8.23 -3.80 2.96
N ALA A 26 7.14 -4.25 2.33
CA ALA A 26 5.87 -3.52 2.32
C ALA A 26 5.34 -3.26 3.74
N MET A 27 5.39 -4.27 4.60
CA MET A 27 5.00 -4.16 6.00
C MET A 27 5.85 -3.12 6.75
N VAL A 28 7.17 -3.15 6.59
CA VAL A 28 8.08 -2.21 7.25
C VAL A 28 7.84 -0.78 6.77
N CYS A 29 7.69 -0.57 5.46
CA CYS A 29 7.37 0.75 4.91
C CYS A 29 6.05 1.29 5.46
N GLY A 30 4.99 0.47 5.47
CA GLY A 30 3.70 0.82 6.05
C GLY A 30 3.78 1.10 7.55
N ALA A 31 4.59 0.32 8.28
CA ALA A 31 4.82 0.54 9.70
C ALA A 31 5.54 1.86 9.99
N CYS A 32 6.56 2.22 9.23
CA CYS A 32 7.30 3.47 9.42
C CYS A 32 6.39 4.70 9.28
N ILE A 33 5.56 4.74 8.24
CA ILE A 33 4.61 5.84 8.04
C ILE A 33 3.50 5.78 9.09
N GLY A 34 2.94 4.59 9.34
CA GLY A 34 1.85 4.41 10.27
C GLY A 34 2.22 4.74 11.72
N LEU A 35 3.47 4.49 12.14
CA LEU A 35 3.98 4.86 13.46
C LEU A 35 3.97 6.38 13.66
N GLU A 36 4.42 7.13 12.67
CA GLU A 36 4.40 8.59 12.73
C GLU A 36 2.95 9.10 12.88
N ARG A 37 2.02 8.50 12.15
CA ARG A 37 0.60 8.84 12.20
C ARG A 37 -0.06 8.43 13.53
N GLU A 38 0.28 7.28 14.06
CA GLU A 38 -0.21 6.81 15.36
C GLU A 38 0.22 7.76 16.49
N TRP A 39 1.49 8.19 16.50
CA TRP A 39 2.01 9.14 17.51
C TRP A 39 1.34 10.50 17.46
N ARG A 40 0.73 10.87 16.34
CA ARG A 40 -0.01 12.12 16.19
C ARG A 40 -1.52 11.96 16.37
N SER A 41 -1.98 10.77 16.77
CA SER A 41 -3.40 10.49 17.00
C SER A 41 -4.29 10.73 15.76
N HIS A 42 -3.75 10.48 14.55
CA HIS A 42 -4.53 10.56 13.32
C HIS A 42 -5.52 9.40 13.23
N ALA A 43 -6.60 9.58 12.47
CA ALA A 43 -7.66 8.59 12.33
C ALA A 43 -7.19 7.25 11.72
N ALA A 44 -6.15 7.26 10.85
CA ALA A 44 -5.48 6.07 10.34
C ALA A 44 -4.04 6.04 10.85
N GLY A 45 -3.75 5.07 11.72
CA GLY A 45 -2.45 4.88 12.36
C GLY A 45 -1.69 3.65 11.81
N LEU A 46 -0.89 3.04 12.69
CA LEU A 46 0.03 1.95 12.40
C LEU A 46 -0.64 0.76 11.69
N ARG A 47 -1.72 0.24 12.28
CA ARG A 47 -2.41 -0.95 11.77
C ARG A 47 -2.95 -0.72 10.37
N THR A 48 -3.57 0.42 10.15
CA THR A 48 -4.20 0.75 8.87
C THR A 48 -3.17 0.86 7.75
N HIS A 49 -2.05 1.57 7.98
CA HIS A 49 -0.99 1.73 6.99
C HIS A 49 -0.31 0.39 6.65
N ILE A 50 -0.03 -0.46 7.65
CA ILE A 50 0.53 -1.80 7.42
C ILE A 50 -0.42 -2.63 6.55
N LEU A 51 -1.72 -2.68 6.89
CA LEU A 51 -2.69 -3.49 6.16
C LEU A 51 -2.89 -3.00 4.73
N VAL A 52 -2.91 -1.69 4.49
CA VAL A 52 -3.03 -1.12 3.15
C VAL A 52 -1.80 -1.46 2.30
N CYS A 53 -0.57 -1.31 2.84
CA CYS A 53 0.65 -1.70 2.15
C CYS A 53 0.67 -3.20 1.83
N LEU A 54 0.35 -4.06 2.79
CA LEU A 54 0.32 -5.50 2.59
C LEU A 54 -0.73 -5.91 1.56
N SER A 55 -1.94 -5.36 1.64
CA SER A 55 -3.02 -5.68 0.70
C SER A 55 -2.63 -5.32 -0.75
N ALA A 56 -2.07 -4.14 -0.96
CA ALA A 56 -1.59 -3.71 -2.27
C ALA A 56 -0.44 -4.60 -2.77
N ALA A 57 0.50 -4.99 -1.90
CA ALA A 57 1.59 -5.88 -2.25
C ALA A 57 1.10 -7.30 -2.60
N ILE A 58 0.13 -7.84 -1.86
CA ILE A 58 -0.48 -9.14 -2.14
C ILE A 58 -1.15 -9.13 -3.52
N VAL A 59 -1.96 -8.10 -3.83
CA VAL A 59 -2.62 -8.00 -5.13
C VAL A 59 -1.60 -7.92 -6.27
N ALA A 60 -0.50 -7.19 -6.08
CA ALA A 60 0.60 -7.12 -7.05
C ALA A 60 1.27 -8.48 -7.27
N ILE A 61 1.58 -9.21 -6.20
CA ILE A 61 2.17 -10.55 -6.28
C ILE A 61 1.20 -11.52 -6.97
N LEU A 62 -0.07 -11.54 -6.58
CA LEU A 62 -1.09 -12.39 -7.21
C LEU A 62 -1.22 -12.12 -8.70
N THR A 63 -1.12 -10.86 -9.13
CA THR A 63 -1.17 -10.53 -10.56
C THR A 63 0.03 -11.09 -11.32
N ILE A 64 1.23 -11.06 -10.73
CA ILE A 64 2.42 -11.69 -11.32
C ILE A 64 2.20 -13.21 -11.45
N GLU A 65 1.69 -13.85 -10.39
CA GLU A 65 1.42 -15.29 -10.40
C GLU A 65 0.37 -15.66 -11.44
N ILE A 66 -0.73 -14.91 -11.54
CA ILE A 66 -1.78 -15.13 -12.53
C ILE A 66 -1.22 -14.96 -13.96
N ALA A 67 -0.40 -13.92 -14.18
CA ALA A 67 0.18 -13.64 -15.50
C ALA A 67 1.10 -14.76 -16.02
N HIS A 68 1.73 -15.51 -15.13
CA HIS A 68 2.65 -16.60 -15.46
C HIS A 68 2.02 -17.99 -15.29
N HIS A 69 0.77 -18.07 -14.89
CA HIS A 69 0.11 -19.35 -14.66
C HIS A 69 -0.47 -19.89 -15.96
N GLY A 70 0.02 -21.07 -16.42
CA GLY A 70 -0.34 -21.67 -17.70
C GLY A 70 -1.83 -21.94 -17.91
N ALA A 71 -2.65 -21.96 -16.84
CA ALA A 71 -4.10 -22.06 -16.98
C ALA A 71 -4.74 -20.81 -17.60
N PHE A 72 -4.07 -19.66 -17.52
CA PHE A 72 -4.51 -18.36 -18.04
C PHE A 72 -3.74 -17.94 -19.31
N ASP A 73 -2.80 -18.78 -19.78
CA ASP A 73 -2.00 -18.57 -21.00
C ASP A 73 -2.84 -18.90 -22.24
N ARG A 74 -3.95 -18.18 -22.43
CA ARG A 74 -4.75 -18.20 -23.64
C ARG A 74 -4.48 -16.92 -24.42
N GLU A 75 -4.25 -17.03 -25.73
CA GLU A 75 -4.03 -15.88 -26.63
C GLU A 75 -5.10 -14.77 -26.50
N GLU A 76 -6.27 -15.11 -25.97
CA GLU A 76 -7.40 -14.19 -25.76
C GLU A 76 -7.30 -13.38 -24.48
N ILE A 77 -6.46 -13.75 -23.49
CA ILE A 77 -6.33 -13.05 -22.21
C ILE A 77 -5.08 -12.18 -22.23
N ARG A 78 -5.22 -10.96 -22.67
CA ARG A 78 -4.17 -9.95 -22.53
C ARG A 78 -4.25 -9.35 -21.12
N LEU A 79 -3.35 -9.77 -20.25
CA LEU A 79 -3.16 -9.14 -18.93
C LEU A 79 -2.45 -7.81 -19.13
N ASP A 80 -3.17 -6.72 -18.85
CA ASP A 80 -2.63 -5.37 -18.88
C ASP A 80 -2.17 -5.00 -17.46
N PRO A 81 -0.85 -4.87 -17.21
CA PRO A 81 -0.33 -4.50 -15.90
C PRO A 81 -0.84 -3.15 -15.39
N LEU A 82 -1.22 -2.24 -16.29
CA LEU A 82 -1.75 -0.93 -15.91
C LEU A 82 -3.12 -1.06 -15.25
N ARG A 83 -3.93 -2.03 -15.65
CA ARG A 83 -5.22 -2.31 -15.01
C ARG A 83 -5.09 -2.72 -13.54
N LEU A 84 -3.99 -3.39 -13.18
CA LEU A 84 -3.69 -3.68 -11.80
C LEU A 84 -3.46 -2.39 -11.01
N VAL A 85 -2.64 -1.50 -11.55
CA VAL A 85 -2.35 -0.21 -10.92
C VAL A 85 -3.64 0.57 -10.72
N GLU A 86 -4.50 0.65 -11.75
CA GLU A 86 -5.80 1.30 -11.69
C GLU A 86 -6.71 0.67 -10.63
N ALA A 87 -6.82 -0.65 -10.58
CA ALA A 87 -7.68 -1.34 -9.63
C ALA A 87 -7.24 -1.11 -8.17
N VAL A 88 -5.94 -1.23 -7.88
CA VAL A 88 -5.39 -1.00 -6.53
C VAL A 88 -5.56 0.46 -6.13
N THR A 89 -5.19 1.40 -7.01
CA THR A 89 -5.30 2.84 -6.71
C THR A 89 -6.76 3.28 -6.53
N ALA A 90 -7.70 2.76 -7.33
CA ALA A 90 -9.12 3.02 -7.17
C ALA A 90 -9.67 2.47 -5.84
N GLY A 91 -9.29 1.24 -5.47
CA GLY A 91 -9.69 0.63 -4.20
C GLY A 91 -9.17 1.40 -2.99
N VAL A 92 -7.92 1.82 -3.02
CA VAL A 92 -7.33 2.63 -1.94
C VAL A 92 -7.92 4.04 -1.93
N ALA A 93 -8.22 4.63 -3.10
CA ALA A 93 -8.89 5.93 -3.19
C ALA A 93 -10.30 5.88 -2.58
N PHE A 94 -11.03 4.78 -2.78
CA PHE A 94 -12.33 4.56 -2.12
C PHE A 94 -12.19 4.51 -0.60
N LEU A 95 -11.22 3.77 -0.07
CA LEU A 95 -10.92 3.71 1.35
C LEU A 95 -10.52 5.10 1.90
N ALA A 96 -9.66 5.82 1.18
CA ALA A 96 -9.23 7.17 1.53
C ALA A 96 -10.39 8.17 1.54
N ALA A 97 -11.28 8.09 0.56
CA ALA A 97 -12.48 8.92 0.51
C ALA A 97 -13.40 8.69 1.71
N GLY A 98 -13.48 7.44 2.20
CA GLY A 98 -14.21 7.11 3.43
C GLY A 98 -13.67 7.76 4.70
N MET A 99 -12.39 8.18 4.69
CA MET A 99 -11.75 8.88 5.80
C MET A 99 -11.97 10.40 5.76
N ILE A 100 -12.41 10.93 4.60
CA ILE A 100 -12.63 12.36 4.41
C ILE A 100 -14.08 12.68 4.81
N VAL A 101 -14.23 13.47 5.85
CA VAL A 101 -15.55 13.82 6.42
C VAL A 101 -15.75 15.33 6.37
N PHE A 102 -16.91 15.74 5.86
CA PHE A 102 -17.34 17.11 5.92
C PHE A 102 -18.21 17.31 7.18
N ASN A 103 -17.74 18.12 8.10
CA ASN A 103 -18.46 18.39 9.35
C ASN A 103 -18.42 19.88 9.72
N LYS A 104 -19.59 20.48 9.95
CA LYS A 104 -19.75 21.88 10.38
C LYS A 104 -19.01 22.92 9.51
N GLY A 105 -18.94 22.70 8.18
CA GLY A 105 -18.27 23.61 7.26
C GLY A 105 -16.76 23.37 7.10
N GLU A 106 -16.21 22.36 7.77
CA GLU A 106 -14.80 21.98 7.69
C GLU A 106 -14.66 20.60 7.05
N VAL A 107 -13.61 20.42 6.23
CA VAL A 107 -13.21 19.11 5.67
C VAL A 107 -12.09 18.56 6.56
N LYS A 108 -12.28 17.33 7.06
CA LYS A 108 -11.32 16.63 7.90
C LYS A 108 -10.84 15.36 7.21
N GLY A 109 -9.67 14.84 7.58
CA GLY A 109 -9.13 13.58 7.10
C GLY A 109 -8.44 13.64 5.73
N LEU A 110 -8.20 14.82 5.16
CA LEU A 110 -7.54 14.96 3.85
C LEU A 110 -6.12 14.36 3.88
N THR A 111 -5.33 14.70 4.88
CA THR A 111 -3.96 14.21 5.06
C THR A 111 -3.95 12.71 5.35
N THR A 112 -4.91 12.24 6.14
CA THR A 112 -5.10 10.80 6.40
C THR A 112 -5.42 10.04 5.12
N GLY A 113 -6.36 10.54 4.30
CA GLY A 113 -6.70 9.95 3.02
C GLY A 113 -5.52 9.91 2.04
N ALA A 114 -4.77 11.00 1.93
CA ALA A 114 -3.55 11.08 1.13
C ALA A 114 -2.48 10.09 1.61
N GLY A 115 -2.30 9.94 2.93
CA GLY A 115 -1.37 8.98 3.53
C GLY A 115 -1.72 7.53 3.18
N LEU A 116 -3.00 7.16 3.24
CA LEU A 116 -3.47 5.83 2.87
C LEU A 116 -3.26 5.54 1.38
N TRP A 117 -3.57 6.52 0.51
CA TRP A 117 -3.33 6.37 -0.92
C TRP A 117 -1.85 6.18 -1.24
N PHE A 118 -1.00 6.92 -0.56
CA PHE A 118 0.45 6.81 -0.68
C PHE A 118 0.97 5.44 -0.16
N ALA A 119 0.45 4.96 0.97
CA ALA A 119 0.77 3.64 1.50
C ALA A 119 0.40 2.52 0.53
N GLY A 120 -0.75 2.63 -0.15
CA GLY A 120 -1.15 1.69 -1.21
C GLY A 120 -0.16 1.66 -2.38
N SER A 121 0.32 2.83 -2.82
CA SER A 121 1.31 2.95 -3.90
C SER A 121 2.66 2.33 -3.52
N ILE A 122 3.10 2.50 -2.27
CA ILE A 122 4.31 1.85 -1.74
C ILE A 122 4.15 0.34 -1.73
N GLY A 123 3.02 -0.16 -1.21
CA GLY A 123 2.74 -1.59 -1.17
C GLY A 123 2.73 -2.22 -2.56
N LEU A 124 2.08 -1.56 -3.52
CA LEU A 124 2.06 -1.97 -4.93
C LEU A 124 3.49 -2.07 -5.50
N SER A 125 4.31 -1.04 -5.28
CA SER A 125 5.71 -1.02 -5.74
C SER A 125 6.52 -2.17 -5.16
N CYS A 126 6.39 -2.43 -3.85
CA CYS A 126 7.09 -3.53 -3.18
C CYS A 126 6.63 -4.90 -3.72
N GLY A 127 5.31 -5.09 -3.90
CA GLY A 127 4.73 -6.33 -4.42
C GLY A 127 5.17 -6.63 -5.85
N LEU A 128 5.25 -5.62 -6.71
CA LEU A 128 5.77 -5.74 -8.07
C LEU A 128 7.29 -6.02 -8.12
N GLY A 129 8.01 -5.90 -6.99
CA GLY A 129 9.45 -6.11 -6.91
C GLY A 129 10.27 -4.83 -7.03
N PHE A 130 9.66 -3.68 -7.21
CA PHE A 130 10.32 -2.37 -7.22
C PHE A 130 10.47 -1.81 -5.80
N TRP A 131 10.99 -2.63 -4.89
CA TRP A 131 11.15 -2.29 -3.48
C TRP A 131 12.00 -1.03 -3.25
N GLN A 132 12.95 -0.74 -4.15
CA GLN A 132 13.75 0.48 -4.10
C GLN A 132 12.87 1.73 -4.19
N ILE A 133 11.86 1.72 -5.09
CA ILE A 133 10.89 2.81 -5.23
C ILE A 133 10.11 2.95 -3.92
N GLY A 134 9.63 1.84 -3.36
CA GLY A 134 8.90 1.84 -2.10
C GLY A 134 9.70 2.42 -0.94
N LEU A 135 10.98 2.04 -0.81
CA LEU A 135 11.87 2.57 0.24
C LEU A 135 12.16 4.07 0.06
N ILE A 136 12.49 4.50 -1.17
CA ILE A 136 12.74 5.91 -1.47
C ILE A 136 11.48 6.73 -1.19
N ALA A 137 10.32 6.28 -1.67
CA ALA A 137 9.05 6.94 -1.43
C ALA A 137 8.74 7.06 0.07
N SER A 138 8.94 5.99 0.84
CA SER A 138 8.76 6.01 2.30
C SER A 138 9.68 7.01 2.98
N GLY A 139 10.94 7.08 2.54
CA GLY A 139 11.92 8.06 3.04
C GLY A 139 11.47 9.51 2.77
N PHE A 140 10.98 9.79 1.56
CA PHE A 140 10.43 11.11 1.22
C PHE A 140 9.18 11.44 2.05
N ALA A 141 8.26 10.49 2.22
CA ALA A 141 7.08 10.71 3.04
C ALA A 141 7.45 11.09 4.46
N LEU A 142 8.33 10.31 5.10
CA LEU A 142 8.80 10.60 6.45
C LEU A 142 9.55 11.94 6.52
N GLY A 143 10.36 12.25 5.50
CA GLY A 143 11.05 13.53 5.40
C GLY A 143 10.09 14.72 5.34
N VAL A 144 9.05 14.63 4.51
CA VAL A 144 8.00 15.66 4.41
C VAL A 144 7.25 15.80 5.74
N LEU A 145 6.82 14.70 6.33
CA LEU A 145 6.09 14.70 7.60
C LEU A 145 6.95 15.30 8.73
N TRP A 146 8.23 14.97 8.76
CA TRP A 146 9.17 15.53 9.74
C TRP A 146 9.46 17.01 9.51
N LEU A 147 9.66 17.42 8.24
CA LEU A 147 9.92 18.82 7.87
C LEU A 147 8.73 19.71 8.21
N LEU A 148 7.51 19.28 7.87
CA LEU A 148 6.30 20.01 8.20
C LEU A 148 6.15 20.20 9.71
N ARG A 149 6.42 19.15 10.49
CA ARG A 149 6.45 19.21 11.94
C ARG A 149 7.43 20.27 12.46
N LEU A 150 8.61 20.38 11.87
CA LEU A 150 9.62 21.35 12.28
C LEU A 150 9.14 22.79 12.02
N ILE A 151 8.44 22.98 10.89
CA ILE A 151 7.88 24.28 10.49
C ILE A 151 6.72 24.67 11.43
N GLU A 152 5.79 23.75 11.68
CA GLU A 152 4.65 23.96 12.59
C GLU A 152 5.09 24.33 14.00
N ASN A 153 6.13 23.68 14.52
CA ASN A 153 6.67 24.00 15.85
C ASN A 153 7.36 25.37 15.91
N ARG A 154 7.76 25.96 14.77
CA ARG A 154 8.42 27.26 14.72
C ARG A 154 7.51 28.42 14.36
N LEU A 155 6.41 28.12 13.69
CA LEU A 155 5.41 29.11 13.29
C LEU A 155 4.13 28.85 14.08
N PRO A 156 3.43 29.89 14.59
CA PRO A 156 2.13 29.72 15.23
C PRO A 156 1.06 29.48 14.16
N LEU A 157 1.19 28.35 13.45
CA LEU A 157 0.19 27.90 12.52
C LEU A 157 -1.01 27.31 13.30
N PRO A 158 -2.25 27.52 12.85
CA PRO A 158 -3.38 26.85 13.44
C PRO A 158 -3.15 25.33 13.38
N PRO A 159 -3.50 24.57 14.43
CA PRO A 159 -3.30 23.14 14.46
C PRO A 159 -3.96 22.47 13.24
N GLU A 160 -3.26 21.50 12.64
CA GLU A 160 -3.81 20.69 11.56
C GLU A 160 -5.09 20.02 12.08
N ARG A 161 -6.20 20.28 11.40
CA ARG A 161 -7.53 19.81 11.83
C ARG A 161 -7.85 18.50 11.12
N ASP A 162 -7.28 17.41 11.61
CA ASP A 162 -7.65 16.04 11.22
C ASP A 162 -8.81 15.47 12.04
#